data_5217346584280480296ccc9c1fac4680
#
_entry.id   5217346584280480296ccc9c1fac4680
#
_cell.length_a   1.000
_cell.length_b   1.000
_cell.length_c   1.000
_cell.angle_alpha   90.00
_cell.angle_beta   90.00
_cell.angle_gamma   90.00
#
_symmetry.space_group_name_H-M   'P 1'
#
loop_
_entity.id
_entity.type
_entity.pdbx_description
1 polymer ?
#
loop_
_entity_poly.entity_id
_entity_poly.type
_entity_poly.pdbx_seq_one_letter_code
_entity_poly.pdbx_strand_id
1 'polypeptide(L)'
;MKLNYKQLPIKAHYFFFMAAMGPILPFFPVYGKQLGISALVMGSITAVLPILFLIAKPAFGFLVDYFDSRRKTIFVILLAGTSISFICMYFLPPLPGPVLPNHIFQNVSCASLTHCSLEDISRPGLCMEAKNTLCHWTCPDNNFSVPIQFKAVEGGASFSDNTSCLLDMESTLYCNNNTCNVTCDNFNDKDCLYTSLTFWGFVLLMSLGNIGFNVCNSISDAICFDILGEGGQMGYGRQRVWGTIGFGISAFLAGYAVDYWSEGSIIKIYTPAFLLIFIFSFIDILCCRKLKLPVMAGSGNILKDVFQLLKYKPIIIFLCFATIAGILDSFIIYFLFWYLEDLALVTGYMDKGIKLIEGLIVAAETLGSEVVFFPLSGKILKKLGFGYTFTFCFVCYSLRLGLISLAPNPWLVIPIELFMQGPTYALCYTSIVAYASKVAPPGTSATVQGIVAGMDDGFGFAIGSLIGGILYKLFGGVTTLRLFSSLAAVTALTYLILHLVYLKHTMPDTKSTVEWKSPQEAKDTCVVAGT
;
A
#
# COMPACT_ATOMS: atom_id res chain seq x y z
N MET A 1 -0.42 -24.49 23.97
CA MET A 1 -1.39 -23.54 23.38
C MET A 1 -2.65 -24.33 23.00
N LYS A 2 -3.78 -24.22 23.71
CA LYS A 2 -5.01 -24.94 23.33
C LYS A 2 -5.58 -24.29 22.07
N LEU A 3 -5.65 -25.03 20.96
CA LEU A 3 -6.28 -24.59 19.71
C LEU A 3 -7.77 -24.39 19.96
N ASN A 4 -8.23 -23.15 19.86
CA ASN A 4 -9.65 -22.86 19.91
C ASN A 4 -10.25 -23.05 18.50
N TYR A 5 -10.87 -24.19 18.25
CA TYR A 5 -11.43 -24.55 16.94
C TYR A 5 -12.48 -23.56 16.41
N LYS A 6 -13.13 -22.78 17.28
CA LYS A 6 -14.08 -21.74 16.88
C LYS A 6 -13.39 -20.55 16.18
N GLN A 7 -12.12 -20.28 16.55
CA GLN A 7 -11.33 -19.16 16.00
C GLN A 7 -10.42 -19.59 14.84
N LEU A 8 -10.34 -20.89 14.52
CA LEU A 8 -9.47 -21.38 13.46
C LEU A 8 -9.86 -20.83 12.07
N PRO A 9 -11.15 -20.75 11.69
CA PRO A 9 -11.52 -20.24 10.37
C PRO A 9 -11.14 -18.77 10.15
N ILE A 10 -11.24 -17.91 11.18
CA ILE A 10 -10.86 -16.49 11.05
C ILE A 10 -9.33 -16.32 10.96
N LYS A 11 -8.54 -17.13 11.68
CA LYS A 11 -7.09 -17.15 11.53
C LYS A 11 -6.65 -17.59 10.14
N ALA A 12 -7.29 -18.65 9.63
CA ALA A 12 -7.04 -19.16 8.29
C ALA A 12 -7.42 -18.11 7.23
N HIS A 13 -8.56 -17.43 7.42
CA HIS A 13 -8.96 -16.32 6.56
C HIS A 13 -7.89 -15.21 6.54
N TYR A 14 -7.47 -14.67 7.70
CA TYR A 14 -6.42 -13.65 7.71
C TYR A 14 -5.13 -14.12 7.02
N PHE A 15 -4.72 -15.37 7.29
CA PHE A 15 -3.52 -15.92 6.68
C PHE A 15 -3.64 -15.99 5.14
N PHE A 16 -4.67 -16.63 4.62
CA PHE A 16 -4.81 -16.85 3.18
C PHE A 16 -5.23 -15.59 2.42
N PHE A 17 -6.03 -14.71 3.01
CA PHE A 17 -6.39 -13.42 2.44
C PHE A 17 -5.16 -12.55 2.22
N MET A 18 -4.33 -12.39 3.24
CA MET A 18 -3.09 -11.62 3.13
C MET A 18 -2.02 -12.35 2.30
N ALA A 19 -1.96 -13.69 2.36
CA ALA A 19 -1.09 -14.48 1.52
C ALA A 19 -1.44 -14.36 0.03
N ALA A 20 -2.71 -14.15 -0.33
CA ALA A 20 -3.10 -13.85 -1.70
C ALA A 20 -2.61 -12.47 -2.18
N MET A 21 -2.43 -11.52 -1.27
CA MET A 21 -2.01 -10.14 -1.60
C MET A 21 -0.49 -9.97 -1.65
N GLY A 22 0.26 -10.77 -0.89
CA GLY A 22 1.74 -10.70 -0.87
C GLY A 22 2.41 -10.82 -2.25
N PRO A 23 1.94 -11.72 -3.15
CA PRO A 23 2.51 -11.86 -4.49
C PRO A 23 2.27 -10.69 -5.43
N ILE A 24 1.35 -9.77 -5.14
CA ILE A 24 0.96 -8.71 -6.07
C ILE A 24 1.23 -7.29 -5.53
N LEU A 25 0.86 -6.99 -4.29
CA LEU A 25 0.93 -5.61 -3.78
C LEU A 25 2.33 -5.00 -3.85
N PRO A 26 3.42 -5.68 -3.44
CA PRO A 26 4.78 -5.14 -3.56
C PRO A 26 5.26 -5.01 -5.00
N PHE A 27 4.72 -5.83 -5.91
CA PHE A 27 5.17 -5.90 -7.30
C PHE A 27 4.36 -5.04 -8.27
N PHE A 28 3.28 -4.40 -7.82
CA PHE A 28 2.46 -3.54 -8.69
C PHE A 28 3.25 -2.51 -9.49
N PRO A 29 4.15 -1.72 -8.88
CA PRO A 29 4.87 -0.70 -9.63
C PRO A 29 5.76 -1.32 -10.72
N VAL A 30 6.39 -2.45 -10.42
CA VAL A 30 7.29 -3.15 -11.36
C VAL A 30 6.49 -3.85 -12.48
N TYR A 31 5.37 -4.48 -12.13
CA TYR A 31 4.49 -5.11 -13.11
C TYR A 31 3.84 -4.07 -14.04
N GLY A 32 3.37 -2.94 -13.50
CA GLY A 32 2.86 -1.82 -14.30
C GLY A 32 3.91 -1.26 -15.26
N LYS A 33 5.16 -1.10 -14.80
CA LYS A 33 6.28 -0.69 -15.66
C LYS A 33 6.53 -1.70 -16.79
N GLN A 34 6.43 -2.99 -16.52
CA GLN A 34 6.58 -4.03 -17.54
C GLN A 34 5.45 -4.02 -18.57
N LEU A 35 4.24 -3.64 -18.17
CA LEU A 35 3.12 -3.39 -19.09
C LEU A 35 3.29 -2.10 -19.91
N GLY A 36 4.30 -1.28 -19.66
CA GLY A 36 4.55 -0.01 -20.35
C GLY A 36 3.92 1.21 -19.68
N ILE A 37 3.40 1.08 -18.45
CA ILE A 37 2.81 2.19 -17.70
C ILE A 37 3.93 2.97 -17.00
N SER A 38 3.97 4.30 -17.22
CA SER A 38 5.00 5.15 -16.64
C SER A 38 4.84 5.29 -15.12
N ALA A 39 5.96 5.54 -14.42
CA ALA A 39 5.98 5.76 -12.98
C ALA A 39 5.08 6.95 -12.56
N LEU A 40 5.00 8.00 -13.38
CA LEU A 40 4.15 9.16 -13.12
C LEU A 40 2.66 8.77 -13.11
N VAL A 41 2.23 7.96 -14.07
CA VAL A 41 0.85 7.47 -14.16
C VAL A 41 0.55 6.54 -12.99
N MET A 42 1.47 5.62 -12.65
CA MET A 42 1.33 4.76 -11.47
C MET A 42 1.17 5.57 -10.19
N GLY A 43 2.03 6.56 -9.97
CA GLY A 43 1.95 7.47 -8.83
C GLY A 43 0.63 8.24 -8.78
N SER A 44 0.11 8.70 -9.91
CA SER A 44 -1.17 9.41 -9.99
C SER A 44 -2.34 8.50 -9.60
N ILE A 45 -2.36 7.26 -10.07
CA ILE A 45 -3.41 6.28 -9.74
C ILE A 45 -3.38 5.97 -8.24
N THR A 46 -2.20 5.69 -7.69
CA THR A 46 -2.05 5.37 -6.26
C THR A 46 -2.36 6.54 -5.34
N ALA A 47 -2.18 7.78 -5.78
CA ALA A 47 -2.56 8.97 -5.02
C ALA A 47 -4.09 9.19 -4.96
N VAL A 48 -4.84 8.79 -5.99
CA VAL A 48 -6.31 8.93 -6.04
C VAL A 48 -7.01 7.80 -5.27
N LEU A 49 -6.43 6.61 -5.22
CA LEU A 49 -7.05 5.43 -4.58
C LEU A 49 -7.50 5.65 -3.13
N PRO A 50 -6.74 6.30 -2.24
CA PRO A 50 -7.16 6.54 -0.85
C PRO A 50 -8.46 7.36 -0.75
N ILE A 51 -8.70 8.28 -1.68
CA ILE A 51 -9.94 9.07 -1.74
C ILE A 51 -11.13 8.15 -2.03
N LEU A 52 -10.95 7.17 -2.92
CA LEU A 52 -11.99 6.18 -3.20
C LEU A 52 -12.26 5.27 -2.00
N PHE A 53 -11.25 4.95 -1.20
CA PHE A 53 -11.41 4.15 0.02
C PHE A 53 -12.28 4.86 1.06
N LEU A 54 -12.16 6.18 1.18
CA LEU A 54 -12.98 7.00 2.10
C LEU A 54 -14.49 6.79 1.86
N ILE A 55 -14.90 6.61 0.60
CA ILE A 55 -16.31 6.42 0.22
C ILE A 55 -16.67 4.93 0.24
N ALA A 56 -15.82 4.09 -0.35
CA ALA A 56 -16.11 2.68 -0.55
C ALA A 56 -16.24 1.90 0.77
N LYS A 57 -15.33 2.12 1.74
CA LYS A 57 -15.34 1.39 3.01
C LYS A 57 -16.64 1.59 3.81
N PRO A 58 -17.12 2.81 4.07
CA PRO A 58 -18.40 3.02 4.74
C PRO A 58 -19.59 2.49 3.93
N ALA A 59 -19.58 2.67 2.61
CA ALA A 59 -20.68 2.22 1.74
C ALA A 59 -20.86 0.71 1.75
N PHE A 60 -19.77 -0.04 1.59
CA PHE A 60 -19.81 -1.51 1.66
C PHE A 60 -20.00 -2.03 3.08
N GLY A 61 -19.47 -1.33 4.09
CA GLY A 61 -19.77 -1.62 5.50
C GLY A 61 -21.27 -1.52 5.79
N PHE A 62 -21.90 -0.43 5.35
CA PHE A 62 -23.35 -0.25 5.44
C PHE A 62 -24.12 -1.37 4.69
N LEU A 63 -23.68 -1.73 3.47
CA LEU A 63 -24.31 -2.81 2.70
C LEU A 63 -24.27 -4.14 3.46
N VAL A 64 -23.14 -4.45 4.09
CA VAL A 64 -22.96 -5.69 4.86
C VAL A 64 -23.82 -5.70 6.11
N ASP A 65 -23.91 -4.59 6.83
CA ASP A 65 -24.74 -4.46 8.03
C ASP A 65 -26.25 -4.44 7.69
N TYR A 66 -26.64 -3.82 6.58
CA TYR A 66 -28.04 -3.75 6.14
C TYR A 66 -28.59 -5.12 5.76
N PHE A 67 -27.80 -5.96 5.09
CA PHE A 67 -28.18 -7.32 4.71
C PHE A 67 -27.66 -8.36 5.72
N ASP A 68 -27.96 -8.21 6.99
CA ASP A 68 -27.44 -9.07 8.08
C ASP A 68 -27.61 -10.57 7.78
N SER A 69 -28.79 -11.01 7.31
CA SER A 69 -29.05 -12.42 6.94
C SER A 69 -28.15 -12.95 5.80
N ARG A 70 -27.60 -12.07 4.94
CA ARG A 70 -26.74 -12.42 3.80
C ARG A 70 -25.31 -11.91 3.95
N ARG A 71 -24.95 -11.39 5.11
CA ARG A 71 -23.66 -10.77 5.42
C ARG A 71 -22.47 -11.60 4.97
N LYS A 72 -22.50 -12.92 5.27
CA LYS A 72 -21.47 -13.85 4.84
C LYS A 72 -21.38 -13.99 3.32
N THR A 73 -22.51 -14.05 2.63
CA THR A 73 -22.56 -14.20 1.17
C THR A 73 -21.98 -12.95 0.49
N ILE A 74 -22.36 -11.75 0.96
CA ILE A 74 -21.84 -10.47 0.44
C ILE A 74 -20.33 -10.43 0.64
N PHE A 75 -19.84 -10.79 1.82
CA PHE A 75 -18.41 -10.82 2.11
C PHE A 75 -17.64 -11.77 1.17
N VAL A 76 -18.15 -12.99 0.94
CA VAL A 76 -17.51 -13.94 0.01
C VAL A 76 -17.54 -13.44 -1.44
N ILE A 77 -18.61 -12.76 -1.86
CA ILE A 77 -18.69 -12.14 -3.20
C ILE A 77 -17.65 -11.03 -3.34
N LEU A 78 -17.47 -10.18 -2.34
CA LEU A 78 -16.45 -9.13 -2.33
C LEU A 78 -15.04 -9.71 -2.40
N LEU A 79 -14.74 -10.76 -1.63
CA LEU A 79 -13.46 -11.47 -1.69
C LEU A 79 -13.20 -12.07 -3.07
N ALA A 80 -14.22 -12.73 -3.64
CA ALA A 80 -14.11 -13.30 -4.98
C ALA A 80 -13.89 -12.20 -6.05
N GLY A 81 -14.64 -11.10 -5.97
CA GLY A 81 -14.50 -9.97 -6.89
C GLY A 81 -13.10 -9.33 -6.82
N THR A 82 -12.56 -9.14 -5.61
CA THR A 82 -11.20 -8.66 -5.37
C THR A 82 -10.17 -9.57 -6.04
N SER A 83 -10.27 -10.87 -5.78
CA SER A 83 -9.34 -11.88 -6.32
C SER A 83 -9.42 -11.96 -7.84
N ILE A 84 -10.63 -11.94 -8.41
CA ILE A 84 -10.85 -11.95 -9.86
C ILE A 84 -10.23 -10.69 -10.50
N SER A 85 -10.40 -9.51 -9.89
CA SER A 85 -9.82 -8.27 -10.41
C SER A 85 -8.30 -8.37 -10.52
N PHE A 86 -7.62 -8.89 -9.49
CA PHE A 86 -6.18 -9.08 -9.54
C PHE A 86 -5.74 -10.17 -10.53
N ILE A 87 -6.44 -11.29 -10.59
CA ILE A 87 -6.11 -12.39 -11.52
C ILE A 87 -6.33 -11.95 -12.98
N CYS A 88 -7.38 -11.18 -13.26
CA CYS A 88 -7.63 -10.67 -14.61
C CYS A 88 -6.53 -9.74 -15.13
N MET A 89 -5.75 -9.11 -14.26
CA MET A 89 -4.59 -8.32 -14.69
C MET A 89 -3.54 -9.14 -15.43
N TYR A 90 -3.43 -10.43 -15.16
CA TYR A 90 -2.53 -11.35 -15.86
C TYR A 90 -2.79 -11.42 -17.38
N PHE A 91 -4.04 -11.24 -17.79
CA PHE A 91 -4.45 -11.34 -19.20
C PHE A 91 -4.30 -10.02 -19.97
N LEU A 92 -3.83 -8.95 -19.33
CA LEU A 92 -3.60 -7.69 -20.02
C LEU A 92 -2.37 -7.82 -20.93
N PRO A 93 -2.49 -7.52 -22.24
CA PRO A 93 -1.34 -7.49 -23.12
C PRO A 93 -0.41 -6.32 -22.72
N PRO A 94 0.92 -6.44 -22.85
CA PRO A 94 1.79 -5.29 -22.64
C PRO A 94 1.45 -4.17 -23.63
N LEU A 95 1.58 -2.93 -23.18
CA LEU A 95 1.48 -1.79 -24.09
C LEU A 95 2.60 -1.91 -25.13
N PRO A 96 2.29 -1.65 -26.40
CA PRO A 96 3.32 -1.53 -27.42
C PRO A 96 4.22 -0.33 -27.03
N GLY A 97 5.32 -0.61 -26.38
CA GLY A 97 6.26 0.39 -25.94
C GLY A 97 7.64 0.16 -26.54
N PRO A 98 8.49 1.18 -26.68
CA PRO A 98 9.85 1.02 -27.13
C PRO A 98 10.66 0.35 -26.04
N VAL A 99 10.65 -0.99 -25.99
CA VAL A 99 11.74 -1.73 -25.38
C VAL A 99 12.81 -1.81 -26.46
N LEU A 100 13.74 -0.89 -26.44
CA LEU A 100 14.96 -0.99 -27.26
C LEU A 100 15.80 -2.12 -26.64
N PRO A 101 15.93 -3.28 -27.30
CA PRO A 101 16.79 -4.34 -26.79
C PRO A 101 18.23 -3.83 -26.82
N ASN A 102 18.94 -3.94 -25.69
CA ASN A 102 20.34 -3.51 -25.54
C ASN A 102 21.27 -4.09 -26.64
N HIS A 103 20.93 -5.22 -27.25
CA HIS A 103 21.74 -5.86 -28.30
C HIS A 103 21.57 -5.26 -29.71
N ILE A 104 20.54 -4.47 -30.00
CA ILE A 104 20.41 -3.79 -31.29
C ILE A 104 21.42 -2.65 -31.41
N PHE A 105 21.76 -2.00 -30.27
CA PHE A 105 22.77 -0.95 -30.24
C PHE A 105 24.21 -1.46 -30.11
N GLN A 106 24.43 -2.74 -29.85
CA GLN A 106 25.75 -3.37 -29.88
C GLN A 106 26.33 -3.46 -31.32
N ASN A 107 25.45 -3.39 -32.34
CA ASN A 107 25.83 -3.44 -33.74
C ASN A 107 25.84 -2.09 -34.46
N VAL A 108 25.84 -0.96 -33.70
CA VAL A 108 26.21 0.32 -34.31
C VAL A 108 27.70 0.23 -34.66
N SER A 109 27.98 -0.29 -35.86
CA SER A 109 29.36 -0.31 -36.33
C SER A 109 29.81 1.11 -36.56
N CYS A 110 30.82 1.55 -35.83
CA CYS A 110 31.49 2.84 -36.02
C CYS A 110 32.23 2.93 -37.40
N ALA A 111 31.93 2.03 -38.34
CA ALA A 111 32.68 1.84 -39.57
C ALA A 111 32.26 2.76 -40.73
N SER A 112 31.20 3.55 -40.62
CA SER A 112 30.84 4.52 -41.67
C SER A 112 30.38 5.86 -41.11
N LEU A 113 31.18 6.82 -41.36
CA LEU A 113 31.05 8.25 -40.92
C LEU A 113 29.83 9.01 -41.48
N THR A 114 28.90 8.40 -42.19
CA THR A 114 27.85 9.09 -42.93
C THR A 114 26.43 8.58 -42.72
N HIS A 115 26.20 7.39 -42.22
CA HIS A 115 24.85 6.83 -42.01
C HIS A 115 24.82 5.95 -40.77
N CYS A 116 23.94 6.28 -39.81
CA CYS A 116 23.50 5.32 -38.79
C CYS A 116 22.50 4.37 -39.45
N SER A 117 22.97 3.28 -40.10
CA SER A 117 22.08 2.23 -40.54
C SER A 117 21.78 1.32 -39.33
N LEU A 118 20.65 1.50 -38.72
CA LEU A 118 20.05 0.49 -37.85
C LEU A 118 19.25 -0.45 -38.76
N GLU A 119 19.53 -1.74 -38.69
CA GLU A 119 18.68 -2.75 -39.30
C GLU A 119 17.25 -2.61 -38.79
N ASP A 120 16.28 -2.77 -39.68
CA ASP A 120 14.86 -2.59 -39.46
C ASP A 120 14.38 -3.13 -38.10
N ILE A 121 14.07 -2.21 -37.17
CA ILE A 121 13.36 -2.53 -35.96
C ILE A 121 11.87 -2.60 -36.30
N SER A 122 11.45 -3.70 -36.88
CA SER A 122 10.02 -3.95 -37.08
C SER A 122 9.36 -4.20 -35.72
N ARG A 123 8.56 -3.26 -35.24
CA ARG A 123 7.75 -3.43 -34.04
C ARG A 123 6.29 -3.09 -34.36
N PRO A 124 5.36 -4.03 -34.14
CA PRO A 124 3.95 -3.73 -34.22
C PRO A 124 3.57 -2.81 -33.04
N GLY A 125 2.93 -1.69 -33.32
CA GLY A 125 2.21 -0.92 -32.34
C GLY A 125 2.81 0.41 -31.88
N LEU A 126 3.78 1.00 -32.59
CA LEU A 126 4.14 2.38 -32.32
C LEU A 126 3.02 3.31 -32.81
N CYS A 127 2.42 4.04 -31.86
CA CYS A 127 1.37 5.01 -32.12
C CYS A 127 1.95 6.38 -32.49
N MET A 128 2.93 6.50 -33.39
CA MET A 128 3.62 7.78 -33.59
C MET A 128 3.59 8.26 -35.03
N GLU A 129 3.18 9.49 -35.19
CA GLU A 129 3.68 10.34 -36.28
C GLU A 129 5.17 10.67 -36.04
N ALA A 130 5.94 10.83 -37.12
CA ALA A 130 7.38 11.05 -37.04
C ALA A 130 7.75 12.16 -36.03
N LYS A 131 8.42 11.81 -34.95
CA LYS A 131 8.80 12.75 -33.89
C LYS A 131 10.31 12.68 -33.66
N ASN A 132 10.93 13.84 -33.55
CA ASN A 132 12.34 13.94 -33.22
C ASN A 132 12.52 13.69 -31.72
N THR A 133 13.31 12.70 -31.35
CA THR A 133 13.58 12.31 -29.99
C THR A 133 15.08 12.32 -29.75
N LEU A 134 15.53 12.86 -28.62
CA LEU A 134 16.91 12.79 -28.22
C LEU A 134 17.13 11.50 -27.41
N CYS A 135 18.03 10.64 -27.87
CA CYS A 135 18.42 9.43 -27.16
C CYS A 135 19.81 9.59 -26.57
N HIS A 136 19.98 9.20 -25.32
CA HIS A 136 21.19 9.30 -24.54
C HIS A 136 21.80 7.89 -24.37
N TRP A 137 23.02 7.71 -24.78
CA TRP A 137 23.84 6.52 -24.56
C TRP A 137 24.71 6.75 -23.33
N THR A 138 24.56 5.91 -22.34
CA THR A 138 25.40 5.88 -21.15
C THR A 138 26.29 4.65 -21.23
N CYS A 139 27.53 4.85 -21.65
CA CYS A 139 28.54 3.82 -21.74
C CYS A 139 29.54 3.95 -20.57
N PRO A 140 30.25 2.86 -20.18
CA PRO A 140 31.23 2.92 -19.09
C PRO A 140 32.33 3.99 -19.29
N ASP A 141 32.67 4.26 -20.54
CA ASP A 141 33.79 5.15 -20.89
C ASP A 141 33.34 6.53 -21.41
N ASN A 142 32.13 6.67 -21.95
CA ASN A 142 31.64 7.93 -22.50
C ASN A 142 30.11 7.99 -22.58
N ASN A 143 29.55 9.19 -22.31
CA ASN A 143 28.14 9.49 -22.50
C ASN A 143 27.97 10.38 -23.73
N PHE A 144 27.06 10.02 -24.62
CA PHE A 144 26.73 10.84 -25.78
C PHE A 144 25.23 10.82 -26.07
N SER A 145 24.75 11.84 -26.79
CA SER A 145 23.35 12.01 -27.12
C SER A 145 23.16 12.20 -28.60
N VAL A 146 22.24 11.47 -29.21
CA VAL A 146 21.96 11.54 -30.65
C VAL A 146 20.47 11.84 -30.87
N PRO A 147 20.10 12.85 -31.68
CA PRO A 147 18.73 13.06 -32.09
C PRO A 147 18.32 11.98 -33.09
N ILE A 148 17.24 11.27 -32.78
CA ILE A 148 16.68 10.21 -33.62
C ILE A 148 15.29 10.59 -34.05
N GLN A 149 14.97 10.41 -35.33
CA GLN A 149 13.63 10.60 -35.88
C GLN A 149 13.00 9.25 -36.14
N PHE A 150 11.90 8.97 -35.44
CA PHE A 150 11.11 7.75 -35.66
C PHE A 150 10.01 8.04 -36.67
N LYS A 151 9.83 7.18 -37.66
CA LYS A 151 8.67 7.12 -38.54
C LYS A 151 7.83 5.90 -38.21
N ALA A 152 6.53 6.10 -38.04
CA ALA A 152 5.58 5.00 -38.00
C ALA A 152 5.41 4.43 -39.41
N VAL A 153 5.67 3.13 -39.57
CA VAL A 153 5.42 2.36 -40.79
C VAL A 153 4.41 1.28 -40.44
N GLU A 154 3.50 0.93 -41.36
CA GLU A 154 2.57 -0.18 -41.14
C GLU A 154 3.37 -1.46 -40.75
N GLY A 155 3.24 -1.85 -39.47
CA GLY A 155 3.95 -3.00 -38.88
C GLY A 155 5.23 -2.69 -38.08
N GLY A 156 5.65 -1.42 -37.95
CA GLY A 156 6.84 -1.08 -37.16
C GLY A 156 7.25 0.39 -37.25
N ALA A 157 8.35 0.73 -36.60
CA ALA A 157 8.99 2.04 -36.75
C ALA A 157 10.30 1.90 -37.52
N SER A 158 10.54 2.75 -38.48
CA SER A 158 11.82 2.86 -39.16
C SER A 158 12.47 4.21 -38.88
N PHE A 159 13.79 4.25 -38.93
CA PHE A 159 14.55 5.51 -38.84
C PHE A 159 14.42 6.29 -40.14
N SER A 160 14.40 7.61 -40.06
CA SER A 160 14.45 8.47 -41.25
C SER A 160 15.84 8.39 -41.89
N ASP A 161 15.90 8.23 -43.22
CA ASP A 161 17.13 8.19 -44.01
C ASP A 161 18.03 9.43 -43.89
N ASN A 162 17.53 10.50 -43.28
CA ASN A 162 18.23 11.77 -43.10
C ASN A 162 18.83 11.98 -41.70
N THR A 163 18.96 10.93 -40.89
CA THR A 163 19.56 11.07 -39.56
C THR A 163 21.08 11.03 -39.71
N SER A 164 21.74 12.19 -39.71
CA SER A 164 23.20 12.30 -39.63
C SER A 164 23.64 12.10 -38.17
N CYS A 165 24.38 11.05 -37.88
CA CYS A 165 25.08 10.90 -36.63
C CYS A 165 26.31 11.80 -36.63
N LEU A 166 26.21 13.00 -36.07
CA LEU A 166 27.36 13.82 -35.75
C LEU A 166 28.05 13.26 -34.50
N LEU A 167 28.83 12.21 -34.70
CA LEU A 167 29.80 11.77 -33.70
C LEU A 167 31.09 12.59 -33.91
N ASP A 168 31.53 13.30 -32.89
CA ASP A 168 32.83 13.96 -32.89
C ASP A 168 33.94 12.94 -33.16
N MET A 169 34.88 13.27 -34.02
CA MET A 169 35.93 12.35 -34.49
C MET A 169 36.80 11.76 -33.38
N GLU A 170 36.82 12.33 -32.17
CA GLU A 170 37.59 11.78 -31.04
C GLU A 170 36.90 10.62 -30.33
N SER A 171 35.58 10.46 -30.47
CA SER A 171 34.81 9.38 -29.81
C SER A 171 34.77 8.05 -30.60
N THR A 172 35.24 8.04 -31.85
CA THR A 172 35.22 6.85 -32.71
C THR A 172 36.27 5.80 -32.36
N LEU A 173 37.23 6.13 -31.49
CA LEU A 173 38.32 5.20 -31.12
C LEU A 173 37.97 4.17 -30.04
N TYR A 174 36.81 4.26 -29.38
CA TYR A 174 36.48 3.46 -28.20
C TYR A 174 35.19 2.64 -28.30
N CYS A 175 34.72 2.32 -29.51
CA CYS A 175 33.60 1.36 -29.67
C CYS A 175 34.08 -0.09 -29.52
N ASN A 176 34.60 -0.42 -28.36
CA ASN A 176 35.01 -1.81 -28.08
C ASN A 176 34.02 -2.44 -27.11
N ASN A 177 33.18 -3.34 -27.60
CA ASN A 177 32.42 -4.40 -26.90
C ASN A 177 31.73 -4.08 -25.53
N ASN A 178 31.49 -2.84 -25.17
CA ASN A 178 30.86 -2.48 -23.90
C ASN A 178 29.36 -2.27 -24.07
N THR A 179 28.58 -2.86 -23.20
CA THR A 179 27.13 -2.71 -23.13
C THR A 179 26.78 -1.28 -22.67
N CYS A 180 26.31 -0.45 -23.60
CA CYS A 180 25.78 0.89 -23.29
C CYS A 180 24.31 0.80 -22.88
N ASN A 181 23.89 1.62 -21.93
CA ASN A 181 22.48 1.77 -21.58
C ASN A 181 21.91 2.96 -22.38
N VAL A 182 20.75 2.76 -23.04
CA VAL A 182 20.15 3.78 -23.90
C VAL A 182 18.83 4.23 -23.32
N THR A 183 18.70 5.53 -23.09
CA THR A 183 17.46 6.18 -22.66
C THR A 183 17.09 7.28 -23.64
N CYS A 184 15.85 7.34 -24.09
CA CYS A 184 15.36 8.35 -25.02
C CYS A 184 14.36 9.29 -24.35
N ASP A 185 14.49 10.61 -24.61
CA ASP A 185 13.57 11.61 -24.10
C ASP A 185 12.23 11.56 -24.86
N ASN A 186 11.14 11.89 -24.17
CA ASN A 186 9.79 12.07 -24.76
C ASN A 186 9.21 10.87 -25.52
N PHE A 187 9.58 9.66 -25.15
CA PHE A 187 9.01 8.43 -25.74
C PHE A 187 7.58 8.13 -25.26
N ASN A 188 7.04 8.91 -24.33
CA ASN A 188 5.68 8.78 -23.85
C ASN A 188 4.72 9.57 -24.75
N ASP A 189 4.21 8.97 -25.81
CA ASP A 189 3.07 9.54 -26.51
C ASP A 189 1.82 9.34 -25.65
N LYS A 190 1.41 10.42 -24.99
CA LYS A 190 0.28 10.41 -24.05
C LYS A 190 -1.03 9.96 -24.72
N ASP A 191 -1.18 10.26 -25.99
CA ASP A 191 -2.42 10.02 -26.72
C ASP A 191 -2.68 8.52 -26.95
N CYS A 192 -1.67 7.74 -27.22
CA CYS A 192 -1.82 6.28 -27.36
C CYS A 192 -1.98 5.55 -26.03
N LEU A 193 -1.38 6.06 -24.95
CA LEU A 193 -1.55 5.47 -23.63
C LEU A 193 -3.02 5.50 -23.22
N TYR A 194 -3.67 6.66 -23.36
CA TYR A 194 -5.05 6.87 -22.91
C TYR A 194 -6.11 6.23 -23.83
N THR A 195 -5.78 5.85 -25.04
CA THR A 195 -6.68 5.10 -25.95
C THR A 195 -6.50 3.58 -25.81
N SER A 196 -5.48 3.12 -25.11
CA SER A 196 -5.15 1.70 -24.98
C SER A 196 -6.11 0.95 -24.06
N LEU A 197 -6.55 -0.22 -24.49
CA LEU A 197 -7.30 -1.18 -23.67
C LEU A 197 -6.47 -1.64 -22.46
N THR A 198 -5.16 -1.81 -22.64
CA THR A 198 -4.25 -2.23 -21.56
C THR A 198 -4.18 -1.19 -20.46
N PHE A 199 -4.09 0.10 -20.81
CA PHE A 199 -4.08 1.18 -19.84
C PHE A 199 -5.35 1.19 -18.99
N TRP A 200 -6.50 1.27 -19.64
CA TRP A 200 -7.79 1.32 -18.92
C TRP A 200 -8.10 0.02 -18.20
N GLY A 201 -7.77 -1.12 -18.80
CA GLY A 201 -7.88 -2.42 -18.15
C GLY A 201 -7.03 -2.49 -16.88
N PHE A 202 -5.78 -2.04 -16.93
CA PHE A 202 -4.91 -1.98 -15.76
C PHE A 202 -5.46 -1.03 -14.68
N VAL A 203 -5.82 0.21 -15.05
CA VAL A 203 -6.36 1.20 -14.11
C VAL A 203 -7.62 0.69 -13.42
N LEU A 204 -8.56 0.13 -14.19
CA LEU A 204 -9.82 -0.38 -13.65
C LEU A 204 -9.60 -1.60 -12.76
N LEU A 205 -8.86 -2.61 -13.22
CA LEU A 205 -8.63 -3.85 -12.47
C LEU A 205 -7.80 -3.59 -11.20
N MET A 206 -6.76 -2.76 -11.29
CA MET A 206 -5.98 -2.34 -10.15
C MET A 206 -6.82 -1.56 -9.13
N SER A 207 -7.64 -0.61 -9.59
CA SER A 207 -8.49 0.18 -8.71
C SER A 207 -9.55 -0.68 -8.03
N LEU A 208 -10.27 -1.53 -8.78
CA LEU A 208 -11.27 -2.44 -8.25
C LEU A 208 -10.65 -3.45 -7.27
N GLY A 209 -9.49 -4.01 -7.60
CA GLY A 209 -8.76 -4.92 -6.74
C GLY A 209 -8.33 -4.25 -5.42
N ASN A 210 -7.74 -3.04 -5.48
CA ASN A 210 -7.32 -2.31 -4.29
C ASN A 210 -8.50 -1.83 -3.44
N ILE A 211 -9.59 -1.33 -4.05
CA ILE A 211 -10.81 -0.97 -3.33
C ILE A 211 -11.38 -2.21 -2.65
N GLY A 212 -11.52 -3.31 -3.39
CA GLY A 212 -12.00 -4.58 -2.84
C GLY A 212 -11.14 -5.10 -1.70
N PHE A 213 -9.82 -5.06 -1.83
CA PHE A 213 -8.88 -5.45 -0.77
C PHE A 213 -9.09 -4.61 0.50
N ASN A 214 -9.14 -3.29 0.37
CA ASN A 214 -9.30 -2.38 1.49
C ASN A 214 -10.67 -2.52 2.17
N VAL A 215 -11.73 -2.69 1.38
CA VAL A 215 -13.09 -2.97 1.88
C VAL A 215 -13.14 -4.31 2.60
N CYS A 216 -12.62 -5.38 2.00
CA CYS A 216 -12.58 -6.72 2.60
C CYS A 216 -11.77 -6.73 3.90
N ASN A 217 -10.65 -6.00 3.96
CA ASN A 217 -9.85 -5.87 5.16
C ASN A 217 -10.66 -5.27 6.31
N SER A 218 -11.35 -4.15 6.08
CA SER A 218 -12.21 -3.48 7.07
C SER A 218 -13.38 -4.37 7.53
N ILE A 219 -14.04 -5.07 6.60
CA ILE A 219 -15.14 -5.99 6.93
C ILE A 219 -14.61 -7.22 7.69
N SER A 220 -13.42 -7.73 7.34
CA SER A 220 -12.77 -8.84 8.05
C SER A 220 -12.51 -8.49 9.51
N ASP A 221 -12.09 -7.26 9.78
CA ASP A 221 -11.88 -6.78 11.13
C ASP A 221 -13.19 -6.70 11.93
N ALA A 222 -14.26 -6.19 11.32
CA ALA A 222 -15.58 -6.19 11.92
C ALA A 222 -16.06 -7.63 12.25
N ILE A 223 -15.96 -8.53 11.28
CA ILE A 223 -16.32 -9.96 11.45
C ILE A 223 -15.47 -10.61 12.54
N CYS A 224 -14.18 -10.28 12.62
CA CYS A 224 -13.29 -10.81 13.65
C CYS A 224 -13.76 -10.41 15.06
N PHE A 225 -14.13 -9.16 15.27
CA PHE A 225 -14.65 -8.69 16.56
C PHE A 225 -15.99 -9.33 16.89
N ASP A 226 -16.89 -9.49 15.93
CA ASP A 226 -18.16 -10.16 16.12
C ASP A 226 -17.99 -11.63 16.55
N ILE A 227 -17.02 -12.35 15.96
CA ILE A 227 -16.69 -13.74 16.34
C ILE A 227 -16.05 -13.82 17.72
N LEU A 228 -15.23 -12.84 18.08
CA LEU A 228 -14.57 -12.78 19.38
C LEU A 228 -15.53 -12.43 20.51
N GLY A 229 -16.60 -11.68 20.22
CA GLY A 229 -17.63 -11.26 21.16
C GLY A 229 -17.15 -10.28 22.22
N GLU A 230 -17.88 -10.15 23.31
CA GLU A 230 -17.54 -9.24 24.43
C GLU A 230 -16.14 -9.52 24.98
N GLY A 231 -15.32 -8.46 25.14
CA GLY A 231 -13.91 -8.59 25.53
C GLY A 231 -12.98 -9.03 24.40
N GLY A 232 -13.51 -9.22 23.19
CA GLY A 232 -12.78 -9.67 22.00
C GLY A 232 -11.65 -8.76 21.55
N GLN A 233 -11.70 -7.47 21.96
CA GLN A 233 -10.67 -6.48 21.64
C GLN A 233 -9.27 -6.95 22.03
N MET A 234 -9.15 -7.68 23.15
CA MET A 234 -7.88 -8.23 23.62
C MET A 234 -7.38 -9.45 22.82
N GLY A 235 -8.25 -10.05 22.02
CA GLY A 235 -7.95 -11.24 21.19
C GLY A 235 -7.67 -10.94 19.74
N TYR A 236 -8.03 -9.76 19.26
CA TYR A 236 -7.92 -9.36 17.85
C TYR A 236 -6.52 -9.52 17.29
N GLY A 237 -5.51 -8.91 17.88
CA GLY A 237 -4.14 -8.97 17.37
C GLY A 237 -3.58 -10.40 17.22
N ARG A 238 -4.07 -11.36 18.04
CA ARG A 238 -3.71 -12.79 17.90
C ARG A 238 -4.33 -13.46 16.67
N GLN A 239 -5.39 -12.88 16.12
CA GLN A 239 -5.98 -13.30 14.85
C GLN A 239 -5.27 -12.62 13.70
N ARG A 240 -5.09 -11.30 13.78
CA ARG A 240 -4.51 -10.44 12.75
C ARG A 240 -3.08 -10.81 12.39
N VAL A 241 -2.26 -11.22 13.36
CA VAL A 241 -0.86 -11.64 13.12
C VAL A 241 -0.71 -12.73 12.06
N TRP A 242 -1.71 -13.60 11.90
CA TRP A 242 -1.66 -14.62 10.87
C TRP A 242 -1.68 -14.03 9.47
N GLY A 243 -2.32 -12.86 9.30
CA GLY A 243 -2.28 -12.11 8.05
C GLY A 243 -0.88 -11.62 7.72
N THR A 244 -0.19 -10.99 8.67
CA THR A 244 1.19 -10.53 8.48
C THR A 244 2.14 -11.68 8.14
N ILE A 245 2.01 -12.81 8.82
CA ILE A 245 2.79 -14.02 8.53
C ILE A 245 2.50 -14.53 7.12
N GLY A 246 1.21 -14.60 6.74
CA GLY A 246 0.78 -15.03 5.40
C GLY A 246 1.36 -14.12 4.31
N PHE A 247 1.25 -12.80 4.47
CA PHE A 247 1.78 -11.82 3.55
C PHE A 247 3.29 -11.94 3.36
N GLY A 248 4.05 -11.96 4.46
CA GLY A 248 5.51 -12.05 4.40
C GLY A 248 6.00 -13.34 3.74
N ILE A 249 5.43 -14.49 4.10
CA ILE A 249 5.79 -15.78 3.48
C ILE A 249 5.46 -15.79 1.99
N SER A 250 4.27 -15.34 1.62
CA SER A 250 3.82 -15.41 0.22
C SER A 250 4.54 -14.41 -0.68
N ALA A 251 4.87 -13.21 -0.18
CA ALA A 251 5.66 -12.23 -0.91
C ALA A 251 7.07 -12.77 -1.21
N PHE A 252 7.71 -13.40 -0.21
CA PHE A 252 9.00 -14.07 -0.40
C PHE A 252 8.93 -15.20 -1.41
N LEU A 253 7.93 -16.10 -1.28
CA LEU A 253 7.75 -17.21 -2.22
C LEU A 253 7.49 -16.73 -3.65
N ALA A 254 6.70 -15.67 -3.81
CA ALA A 254 6.42 -15.08 -5.12
C ALA A 254 7.66 -14.47 -5.75
N GLY A 255 8.42 -13.67 -4.98
CA GLY A 255 9.67 -13.08 -5.47
C GLY A 255 10.67 -14.15 -5.93
N TYR A 256 10.89 -15.16 -5.10
CA TYR A 256 11.77 -16.29 -5.43
C TYR A 256 11.28 -17.07 -6.67
N ALA A 257 9.98 -17.37 -6.74
CA ALA A 257 9.42 -18.12 -7.86
C ALA A 257 9.45 -17.32 -9.17
N VAL A 258 9.20 -16.00 -9.13
CA VAL A 258 9.33 -15.12 -10.30
C VAL A 258 10.78 -15.07 -10.78
N ASP A 259 11.75 -14.92 -9.89
CA ASP A 259 13.16 -14.88 -10.27
C ASP A 259 13.64 -16.22 -10.84
N TYR A 260 13.29 -17.33 -10.19
CA TYR A 260 13.62 -18.69 -10.68
C TYR A 260 13.01 -18.99 -12.06
N TRP A 261 11.74 -18.59 -12.28
CA TRP A 261 11.05 -18.83 -13.56
C TRP A 261 11.53 -17.90 -14.68
N SER A 262 12.10 -16.77 -14.31
CA SER A 262 12.64 -15.77 -15.24
C SER A 262 14.14 -15.91 -15.49
N GLU A 263 14.78 -16.98 -15.00
CA GLU A 263 16.20 -17.22 -15.18
C GLU A 263 16.53 -17.31 -16.69
N GLY A 264 17.45 -16.47 -17.15
CA GLY A 264 17.77 -16.34 -18.57
C GLY A 264 16.83 -15.48 -19.42
N SER A 265 15.75 -14.94 -18.86
CA SER A 265 14.82 -14.02 -19.54
C SER A 265 15.09 -12.56 -19.19
N ILE A 266 15.11 -11.68 -20.19
CA ILE A 266 15.23 -10.23 -19.99
C ILE A 266 13.95 -9.66 -19.33
N ILE A 267 12.79 -10.27 -19.64
CA ILE A 267 11.48 -9.88 -19.16
C ILE A 267 11.07 -10.82 -18.01
N LYS A 268 10.69 -10.27 -16.86
CA LYS A 268 10.25 -11.07 -15.72
C LYS A 268 8.90 -11.75 -16.00
N ILE A 269 8.80 -13.03 -15.67
CA ILE A 269 7.61 -13.86 -15.85
C ILE A 269 6.83 -13.91 -14.54
N TYR A 270 5.72 -13.19 -14.45
CA TYR A 270 4.89 -13.10 -13.23
C TYR A 270 3.86 -14.23 -13.10
N THR A 271 3.82 -15.19 -14.03
CA THR A 271 2.88 -16.34 -13.96
C THR A 271 2.86 -17.04 -12.59
N PRO A 272 4.01 -17.34 -11.94
CA PRO A 272 4.01 -17.98 -10.62
C PRO A 272 3.34 -17.11 -9.55
N ALA A 273 3.52 -15.78 -9.59
CA ALA A 273 2.88 -14.87 -8.65
C ALA A 273 1.35 -14.90 -8.79
N PHE A 274 0.82 -14.82 -10.02
CA PHE A 274 -0.63 -14.91 -10.27
C PHE A 274 -1.21 -16.28 -9.91
N LEU A 275 -0.45 -17.35 -10.10
CA LEU A 275 -0.84 -18.70 -9.66
C LEU A 275 -0.98 -18.78 -8.12
N LEU A 276 -0.04 -18.18 -7.39
CA LEU A 276 -0.12 -18.11 -5.92
C LEU A 276 -1.34 -17.30 -5.46
N ILE A 277 -1.64 -16.17 -6.12
CA ILE A 277 -2.86 -15.39 -5.84
C ILE A 277 -4.10 -16.28 -6.00
N PHE A 278 -4.21 -16.99 -7.11
CA PHE A 278 -5.34 -17.87 -7.39
C PHE A 278 -5.48 -18.95 -6.31
N ILE A 279 -4.39 -19.66 -5.98
CA ILE A 279 -4.40 -20.76 -4.99
C ILE A 279 -4.80 -20.23 -3.61
N PHE A 280 -4.16 -19.18 -3.13
CA PHE A 280 -4.44 -18.64 -1.79
C PHE A 280 -5.84 -18.02 -1.69
N SER A 281 -6.29 -17.30 -2.72
CA SER A 281 -7.66 -16.79 -2.77
C SER A 281 -8.70 -17.89 -2.77
N PHE A 282 -8.48 -18.97 -3.53
CA PHE A 282 -9.38 -20.10 -3.54
C PHE A 282 -9.49 -20.77 -2.16
N ILE A 283 -8.35 -20.99 -1.49
CA ILE A 283 -8.33 -21.56 -0.13
C ILE A 283 -9.03 -20.61 0.85
N ASP A 284 -8.81 -19.28 0.72
CA ASP A 284 -9.47 -18.29 1.58
C ASP A 284 -10.99 -18.33 1.45
N ILE A 285 -11.52 -18.38 0.23
CA ILE A 285 -12.96 -18.51 -0.02
C ILE A 285 -13.52 -19.80 0.62
N LEU A 286 -12.78 -20.91 0.54
CA LEU A 286 -13.18 -22.16 1.21
C LEU A 286 -13.17 -22.02 2.74
N CYS A 287 -12.20 -21.34 3.31
CA CYS A 287 -12.13 -21.04 4.75
C CYS A 287 -13.29 -20.15 5.19
N CYS A 288 -13.60 -19.11 4.41
CA CYS A 288 -14.71 -18.20 4.68
C CYS A 288 -16.08 -18.89 4.64
N ARG A 289 -16.26 -19.93 3.82
CA ARG A 289 -17.47 -20.76 3.86
C ARG A 289 -17.69 -21.47 5.19
N LYS A 290 -16.64 -21.75 5.96
CA LYS A 290 -16.71 -22.38 7.30
C LYS A 290 -16.89 -21.37 8.44
N LEU A 291 -16.80 -20.06 8.18
CA LEU A 291 -17.05 -19.02 9.18
C LEU A 291 -18.50 -19.09 9.66
N LYS A 292 -18.66 -19.16 10.98
CA LYS A 292 -19.96 -19.06 11.65
C LYS A 292 -20.06 -17.66 12.24
N LEU A 293 -20.85 -16.81 11.60
CA LEU A 293 -21.13 -15.46 12.10
C LEU A 293 -22.21 -15.55 13.19
N PRO A 294 -22.04 -14.85 14.32
CA PRO A 294 -23.11 -14.72 15.29
C PRO A 294 -24.27 -13.94 14.68
N VAL A 295 -25.49 -14.28 15.05
CA VAL A 295 -26.67 -13.49 14.72
C VAL A 295 -26.59 -12.23 15.58
N MET A 296 -26.47 -11.08 14.94
CA MET A 296 -26.46 -9.80 15.62
C MET A 296 -27.90 -9.28 15.75
N ALA A 297 -28.18 -8.59 16.85
CA ALA A 297 -29.42 -7.82 16.93
C ALA A 297 -29.34 -6.71 15.88
N GLY A 298 -30.15 -6.79 14.82
CA GLY A 298 -30.17 -5.82 13.75
C GLY A 298 -30.54 -4.43 14.30
N SER A 299 -29.82 -3.39 13.86
CA SER A 299 -30.24 -2.03 14.13
C SER A 299 -31.50 -1.72 13.32
N GLY A 300 -32.54 -1.17 13.97
CA GLY A 300 -33.76 -0.74 13.28
C GLY A 300 -33.51 0.39 12.26
N ASN A 301 -32.46 1.20 12.46
CA ASN A 301 -32.04 2.25 11.53
C ASN A 301 -30.55 2.56 11.65
N ILE A 302 -29.72 1.79 10.90
CA ILE A 302 -28.26 1.87 10.89
C ILE A 302 -27.76 3.32 10.71
N LEU A 303 -28.29 4.04 9.72
CA LEU A 303 -27.85 5.42 9.43
C LEU A 303 -28.11 6.37 10.57
N LYS A 304 -29.26 6.26 11.24
CA LYS A 304 -29.61 7.09 12.40
C LYS A 304 -28.66 6.83 13.56
N ASP A 305 -28.40 5.56 13.86
CA ASP A 305 -27.55 5.16 14.99
C ASP A 305 -26.10 5.57 14.76
N VAL A 306 -25.58 5.37 13.57
CA VAL A 306 -24.24 5.82 13.18
C VAL A 306 -24.13 7.34 13.17
N PHE A 307 -25.15 8.07 12.67
CA PHE A 307 -25.15 9.52 12.68
C PHE A 307 -25.21 10.10 14.10
N GLN A 308 -25.94 9.46 15.02
CA GLN A 308 -25.93 9.83 16.43
C GLN A 308 -24.55 9.59 17.06
N LEU A 309 -23.92 8.45 16.76
CA LEU A 309 -22.57 8.15 17.21
C LEU A 309 -21.56 9.22 16.74
N LEU A 310 -21.62 9.61 15.46
CA LEU A 310 -20.73 10.62 14.88
C LEU A 310 -20.94 12.03 15.46
N LYS A 311 -22.08 12.33 16.06
CA LYS A 311 -22.30 13.61 16.79
C LYS A 311 -21.63 13.64 18.15
N TYR A 312 -21.21 12.51 18.68
CA TYR A 312 -20.61 12.44 20.00
C TYR A 312 -19.17 12.94 19.97
N LYS A 313 -18.87 14.01 20.71
CA LYS A 313 -17.58 14.69 20.69
C LYS A 313 -16.35 13.78 20.85
N PRO A 314 -16.31 12.80 21.78
CA PRO A 314 -15.18 11.88 21.89
C PRO A 314 -14.91 11.05 20.61
N ILE A 315 -15.97 10.74 19.84
CA ILE A 315 -15.83 10.00 18.58
C ILE A 315 -15.23 10.90 17.50
N ILE A 316 -15.65 12.17 17.42
CA ILE A 316 -15.04 13.13 16.48
C ILE A 316 -13.57 13.31 16.78
N ILE A 317 -13.21 13.47 18.06
CA ILE A 317 -11.81 13.58 18.49
C ILE A 317 -11.05 12.33 18.08
N PHE A 318 -11.59 11.14 18.35
CA PHE A 318 -10.96 9.88 17.95
C PHE A 318 -10.73 9.80 16.42
N LEU A 319 -11.73 10.16 15.61
CA LEU A 319 -11.61 10.16 14.15
C LEU A 319 -10.53 11.14 13.67
N CYS A 320 -10.43 12.33 14.26
CA CYS A 320 -9.35 13.28 13.94
C CYS A 320 -7.97 12.68 14.24
N PHE A 321 -7.79 12.01 15.38
CA PHE A 321 -6.51 11.39 15.72
C PHE A 321 -6.21 10.13 14.88
N ALA A 322 -7.22 9.34 14.50
CA ALA A 322 -7.08 8.26 13.54
C ALA A 322 -6.62 8.79 12.18
N THR A 323 -7.21 9.91 11.71
CA THR A 323 -6.75 10.57 10.47
C THR A 323 -5.30 11.02 10.56
N ILE A 324 -4.87 11.58 11.70
CA ILE A 324 -3.46 11.99 11.88
C ILE A 324 -2.53 10.77 11.87
N ALA A 325 -2.94 9.64 12.46
CA ALA A 325 -2.19 8.40 12.36
C ALA A 325 -2.01 7.97 10.90
N GLY A 326 -3.09 8.01 10.11
CA GLY A 326 -3.04 7.74 8.68
C GLY A 326 -2.15 8.71 7.89
N ILE A 327 -2.12 10.00 8.26
CA ILE A 327 -1.19 10.98 7.66
C ILE A 327 0.27 10.59 7.90
N LEU A 328 0.60 10.15 9.12
CA LEU A 328 1.95 9.74 9.49
C LEU A 328 2.34 8.43 8.79
N ASP A 329 1.44 7.45 8.75
CA ASP A 329 1.66 6.16 8.08
C ASP A 329 1.83 6.31 6.58
N SER A 330 1.01 7.13 5.93
CA SER A 330 1.10 7.35 4.48
C SER A 330 2.45 7.93 4.07
N PHE A 331 3.01 8.84 4.88
CA PHE A 331 4.33 9.39 4.60
C PHE A 331 5.41 8.31 4.64
N ILE A 332 5.39 7.43 5.64
CA ILE A 332 6.32 6.32 5.74
C ILE A 332 6.18 5.38 4.54
N ILE A 333 4.95 4.93 4.24
CA ILE A 333 4.67 3.96 3.18
C ILE A 333 5.09 4.46 1.80
N TYR A 334 4.86 5.76 1.50
CA TYR A 334 5.10 6.27 0.15
C TYR A 334 6.49 6.90 -0.05
N PHE A 335 7.12 7.41 1.02
CA PHE A 335 8.35 8.21 0.88
C PHE A 335 9.58 7.62 1.56
N LEU A 336 9.44 6.58 2.40
CA LEU A 336 10.59 5.98 3.08
C LEU A 336 11.63 5.45 2.08
N PHE A 337 11.21 4.72 1.04
CA PHE A 337 12.14 4.16 0.06
C PHE A 337 12.78 5.23 -0.81
N TRP A 338 12.05 6.28 -1.18
CA TRP A 338 12.63 7.43 -1.86
C TRP A 338 13.71 8.08 -1.01
N TYR A 339 13.42 8.28 0.29
CA TYR A 339 14.42 8.80 1.21
C TYR A 339 15.65 7.89 1.35
N LEU A 340 15.47 6.57 1.37
CA LEU A 340 16.56 5.60 1.41
C LEU A 340 17.42 5.65 0.15
N GLU A 341 16.82 5.80 -1.02
CA GLU A 341 17.55 5.98 -2.28
C GLU A 341 18.34 7.31 -2.28
N ASP A 342 17.71 8.42 -1.86
CA ASP A 342 18.40 9.70 -1.71
C ASP A 342 19.56 9.60 -0.71
N LEU A 343 19.35 8.94 0.42
CA LEU A 343 20.40 8.72 1.43
C LEU A 343 21.51 7.83 0.88
N ALA A 344 21.19 6.80 0.11
CA ALA A 344 22.14 5.90 -0.52
C ALA A 344 22.99 6.61 -1.58
N LEU A 345 22.41 7.54 -2.34
CA LEU A 345 23.13 8.39 -3.30
C LEU A 345 24.18 9.24 -2.59
N VAL A 346 23.80 9.93 -1.51
CA VAL A 346 24.71 10.82 -0.75
C VAL A 346 25.81 10.01 -0.03
N THR A 347 25.51 8.80 0.42
CA THR A 347 26.42 7.98 1.23
C THR A 347 27.21 6.95 0.42
N GLY A 348 27.02 6.88 -0.91
CA GLY A 348 27.72 5.94 -1.81
C GLY A 348 27.31 4.47 -1.64
N TYR A 349 26.07 4.23 -1.18
CA TYR A 349 25.50 2.87 -1.06
C TYR A 349 24.59 2.47 -2.22
N MET A 350 24.42 3.33 -3.23
CA MET A 350 23.51 3.06 -4.35
C MET A 350 23.90 1.80 -5.13
N ASP A 351 25.18 1.61 -5.42
CA ASP A 351 25.71 0.44 -6.13
C ASP A 351 25.95 -0.79 -5.21
N LYS A 352 25.79 -0.62 -3.90
CA LYS A 352 26.10 -1.64 -2.90
C LYS A 352 24.87 -2.39 -2.37
N GLY A 353 23.83 -2.53 -3.19
CA GLY A 353 22.68 -3.36 -2.86
C GLY A 353 21.57 -2.63 -2.09
N ILE A 354 21.21 -1.40 -2.46
CA ILE A 354 20.10 -0.67 -1.85
C ILE A 354 18.80 -1.48 -1.84
N LYS A 355 18.52 -2.25 -2.89
CA LYS A 355 17.31 -3.10 -2.97
C LYS A 355 17.31 -4.23 -1.95
N LEU A 356 18.48 -4.75 -1.58
CA LEU A 356 18.60 -5.69 -0.46
C LEU A 356 18.23 -5.00 0.87
N ILE A 357 18.69 -3.77 1.07
CA ILE A 357 18.38 -2.99 2.29
C ILE A 357 16.87 -2.72 2.38
N GLU A 358 16.23 -2.29 1.29
CA GLU A 358 14.77 -2.10 1.22
C GLU A 358 14.02 -3.40 1.53
N GLY A 359 14.44 -4.52 0.95
CA GLY A 359 13.87 -5.83 1.24
C GLY A 359 14.04 -6.27 2.70
N LEU A 360 15.21 -6.00 3.30
CA LEU A 360 15.47 -6.28 4.72
C LEU A 360 14.63 -5.38 5.63
N ILE A 361 14.36 -4.13 5.25
CA ILE A 361 13.47 -3.23 5.99
C ILE A 361 12.06 -3.81 6.00
N VAL A 362 11.50 -4.21 4.86
CA VAL A 362 10.17 -4.84 4.80
C VAL A 362 10.12 -6.11 5.65
N ALA A 363 11.17 -6.93 5.61
CA ALA A 363 11.23 -8.13 6.44
C ALA A 363 11.31 -7.78 7.94
N ALA A 364 12.08 -6.75 8.32
CA ALA A 364 12.17 -6.28 9.70
C ALA A 364 10.83 -5.73 10.20
N GLU A 365 10.14 -4.93 9.39
CA GLU A 365 8.81 -4.41 9.69
C GLU A 365 7.80 -5.52 9.92
N THR A 366 7.65 -6.42 8.94
CA THR A 366 6.60 -7.44 8.94
C THR A 366 6.93 -8.59 9.88
N LEU A 367 7.99 -9.35 9.60
CA LEU A 367 8.31 -10.58 10.33
C LEU A 367 8.98 -10.30 11.69
N GLY A 368 9.72 -9.20 11.81
CA GLY A 368 10.37 -8.82 13.05
C GLY A 368 9.43 -8.13 14.03
N SER A 369 8.86 -7.02 13.63
CA SER A 369 8.14 -6.11 14.52
C SER A 369 6.64 -6.44 14.64
N GLU A 370 5.91 -6.52 13.53
CA GLU A 370 4.46 -6.71 13.56
C GLU A 370 4.05 -8.06 14.14
N VAL A 371 4.79 -9.14 13.83
CA VAL A 371 4.51 -10.49 14.36
C VAL A 371 4.60 -10.52 15.90
N VAL A 372 5.43 -9.68 16.48
CA VAL A 372 5.56 -9.56 17.94
C VAL A 372 4.48 -8.66 18.52
N PHE A 373 4.25 -7.49 17.93
CA PHE A 373 3.37 -6.48 18.50
C PHE A 373 1.88 -6.77 18.31
N PHE A 374 1.43 -7.37 17.22
CA PHE A 374 0.03 -7.75 17.05
C PHE A 374 -0.48 -8.63 18.19
N PRO A 375 0.15 -9.76 18.57
CA PRO A 375 -0.32 -10.56 19.70
C PRO A 375 -0.17 -9.86 21.05
N LEU A 376 0.78 -8.93 21.17
CA LEU A 376 1.06 -8.20 22.40
C LEU A 376 0.10 -7.01 22.60
N SER A 377 -0.45 -6.46 21.53
CA SER A 377 -1.31 -5.28 21.52
C SER A 377 -2.48 -5.37 22.51
N GLY A 378 -3.16 -6.52 22.58
CA GLY A 378 -4.26 -6.73 23.51
C GLY A 378 -3.82 -6.66 24.98
N LYS A 379 -2.61 -7.13 25.33
CA LYS A 379 -2.09 -7.02 26.71
C LYS A 379 -1.72 -5.58 27.03
N ILE A 380 -1.10 -4.87 26.09
CA ILE A 380 -0.75 -3.44 26.23
C ILE A 380 -2.01 -2.63 26.42
N LEU A 381 -3.02 -2.84 25.56
CA LEU A 381 -4.30 -2.14 25.61
C LEU A 381 -5.04 -2.39 26.92
N LYS A 382 -5.00 -3.63 27.45
CA LYS A 382 -5.60 -3.97 28.76
C LYS A 382 -4.88 -3.27 29.92
N LYS A 383 -3.56 -3.07 29.83
CA LYS A 383 -2.77 -2.45 30.89
C LYS A 383 -2.84 -0.94 30.86
N LEU A 384 -2.72 -0.33 29.69
CA LEU A 384 -2.63 1.12 29.51
C LEU A 384 -4.00 1.79 29.23
N GLY A 385 -4.97 1.03 28.69
CA GLY A 385 -6.20 1.60 28.17
C GLY A 385 -6.00 2.29 26.81
N PHE A 386 -7.11 2.71 26.17
CA PHE A 386 -7.05 3.33 24.84
C PHE A 386 -6.27 4.66 24.84
N GLY A 387 -6.54 5.54 25.83
CA GLY A 387 -5.97 6.87 25.87
C GLY A 387 -4.44 6.87 25.95
N TYR A 388 -3.87 6.18 26.91
CA TYR A 388 -2.41 6.11 27.05
C TYR A 388 -1.75 5.31 25.91
N THR A 389 -2.46 4.31 25.34
CA THR A 389 -1.94 3.54 24.20
C THR A 389 -1.80 4.43 22.96
N PHE A 390 -2.79 5.25 22.63
CA PHE A 390 -2.70 6.19 21.51
C PHE A 390 -1.59 7.23 21.73
N THR A 391 -1.49 7.80 22.93
CA THR A 391 -0.37 8.71 23.27
C THR A 391 0.97 8.04 23.04
N PHE A 392 1.13 6.80 23.50
CA PHE A 392 2.36 6.02 23.33
C PHE A 392 2.67 5.77 21.83
N CYS A 393 1.67 5.43 21.02
CA CYS A 393 1.84 5.26 19.58
C CYS A 393 2.36 6.54 18.91
N PHE A 394 1.78 7.70 19.20
CA PHE A 394 2.22 8.98 18.62
C PHE A 394 3.62 9.38 19.09
N VAL A 395 4.00 9.10 20.34
CA VAL A 395 5.39 9.28 20.78
C VAL A 395 6.33 8.38 19.98
N CYS A 396 5.95 7.11 19.74
CA CYS A 396 6.75 6.21 18.91
C CYS A 396 6.85 6.66 17.46
N TYR A 397 5.77 7.24 16.86
CA TYR A 397 5.84 7.85 15.53
C TYR A 397 6.85 9.00 15.49
N SER A 398 6.83 9.88 16.49
CA SER A 398 7.79 10.97 16.58
C SER A 398 9.22 10.47 16.65
N LEU A 399 9.47 9.47 17.51
CA LEU A 399 10.80 8.86 17.64
C LEU A 399 11.23 8.15 16.36
N ARG A 400 10.36 7.37 15.72
CA ARG A 400 10.62 6.65 14.45
C ARG A 400 11.09 7.62 13.38
N LEU A 401 10.29 8.62 13.07
CA LEU A 401 10.59 9.61 12.02
C LEU A 401 11.82 10.46 12.35
N GLY A 402 11.97 10.84 13.62
CA GLY A 402 13.15 11.56 14.11
C GLY A 402 14.44 10.73 13.96
N LEU A 403 14.43 9.48 14.39
CA LEU A 403 15.59 8.59 14.27
C LEU A 403 15.96 8.29 12.82
N ILE A 404 14.97 8.07 11.93
CA ILE A 404 15.22 7.89 10.51
C ILE A 404 15.88 9.14 9.92
N SER A 405 15.43 10.35 10.31
CA SER A 405 16.03 11.61 9.85
C SER A 405 17.47 11.83 10.30
N LEU A 406 17.91 11.13 11.34
CA LEU A 406 19.27 11.19 11.90
C LEU A 406 20.15 10.02 11.42
N ALA A 407 19.60 9.07 10.66
CA ALA A 407 20.36 7.91 10.20
C ALA A 407 21.47 8.35 9.22
N PRO A 408 22.76 8.06 9.51
CA PRO A 408 23.88 8.47 8.66
C PRO A 408 24.04 7.58 7.42
N ASN A 409 23.38 6.43 7.37
CA ASN A 409 23.39 5.51 6.22
C ASN A 409 22.12 4.64 6.21
N PRO A 410 21.76 4.03 5.07
CA PRO A 410 20.54 3.23 4.92
C PRO A 410 20.48 2.01 5.85
N TRP A 411 21.61 1.39 6.22
CA TRP A 411 21.65 0.20 7.08
C TRP A 411 21.10 0.45 8.49
N LEU A 412 21.27 1.66 9.02
CA LEU A 412 20.77 2.02 10.35
C LEU A 412 19.25 2.20 10.40
N VAL A 413 18.61 2.31 9.26
CA VAL A 413 17.14 2.34 9.20
C VAL A 413 16.53 0.97 9.51
N ILE A 414 17.22 -0.14 9.20
CA ILE A 414 16.74 -1.50 9.48
C ILE A 414 16.41 -1.72 10.98
N PRO A 415 17.33 -1.47 11.93
CA PRO A 415 17.00 -1.64 13.34
C PRO A 415 15.95 -0.62 13.83
N ILE A 416 15.89 0.59 13.27
CA ILE A 416 14.84 1.55 13.63
C ILE A 416 13.48 0.97 13.25
N GLU A 417 13.32 0.47 12.04
CA GLU A 417 12.07 -0.13 11.55
C GLU A 417 11.72 -1.40 12.33
N LEU A 418 12.70 -2.24 12.61
CA LEU A 418 12.52 -3.46 13.41
C LEU A 418 11.88 -3.18 14.78
N PHE A 419 12.25 -2.08 15.45
CA PHE A 419 11.73 -1.77 16.79
C PHE A 419 10.54 -0.83 16.76
N MET A 420 10.41 0.05 15.76
CA MET A 420 9.41 1.12 15.75
C MET A 420 8.14 0.80 14.96
N GLN A 421 8.19 -0.08 13.97
CA GLN A 421 7.01 -0.47 13.18
C GLN A 421 5.91 -1.09 14.06
N GLY A 422 6.27 -1.93 15.02
CA GLY A 422 5.30 -2.58 15.92
C GLY A 422 4.47 -1.61 16.75
N PRO A 423 5.10 -0.71 17.53
CA PRO A 423 4.36 0.29 18.30
C PRO A 423 3.63 1.33 17.43
N THR A 424 4.18 1.71 16.27
CA THR A 424 3.55 2.70 15.39
C THR A 424 2.40 2.10 14.60
N TYR A 425 2.65 1.07 13.81
CA TYR A 425 1.61 0.48 12.96
C TYR A 425 0.79 -0.59 13.69
N ALA A 426 1.40 -1.71 14.14
CA ALA A 426 0.62 -2.84 14.64
C ALA A 426 -0.19 -2.52 15.90
N LEU A 427 0.37 -1.78 16.85
CA LEU A 427 -0.32 -1.38 18.07
C LEU A 427 -1.34 -0.27 17.82
N CYS A 428 -0.99 0.75 17.03
CA CYS A 428 -1.89 1.86 16.69
C CYS A 428 -3.11 1.35 15.93
N TYR A 429 -2.90 0.62 14.85
CA TYR A 429 -3.97 0.01 14.06
C TYR A 429 -4.89 -0.87 14.90
N THR A 430 -4.31 -1.79 15.69
CA THR A 430 -5.11 -2.64 16.61
C THR A 430 -5.95 -1.81 17.57
N SER A 431 -5.39 -0.71 18.08
CA SER A 431 -6.11 0.17 19.03
C SER A 431 -7.22 0.94 18.35
N ILE A 432 -7.01 1.43 17.12
CA ILE A 432 -8.02 2.10 16.29
C ILE A 432 -9.20 1.16 16.03
N VAL A 433 -8.93 -0.03 15.50
CA VAL A 433 -9.96 -1.01 15.13
C VAL A 433 -10.69 -1.54 16.38
N ALA A 434 -9.96 -1.77 17.48
CA ALA A 434 -10.56 -2.22 18.75
C ALA A 434 -11.46 -1.14 19.36
N TYR A 435 -11.07 0.14 19.29
CA TYR A 435 -11.90 1.24 19.77
C TYR A 435 -13.16 1.38 18.92
N ALA A 436 -13.03 1.35 17.58
CA ALA A 436 -14.16 1.36 16.67
C ALA A 436 -15.17 0.27 16.98
N SER A 437 -14.70 -0.98 17.17
CA SER A 437 -15.55 -2.12 17.55
C SER A 437 -16.26 -1.89 18.90
N LYS A 438 -15.58 -1.27 19.86
CA LYS A 438 -16.15 -1.06 21.19
C LYS A 438 -17.25 0.01 21.23
N VAL A 439 -17.16 1.02 20.35
CA VAL A 439 -18.13 2.11 20.29
C VAL A 439 -19.25 1.88 19.29
N ALA A 440 -19.13 0.87 18.43
CA ALA A 440 -20.14 0.56 17.42
C ALA A 440 -21.47 0.11 18.07
N PRO A 441 -22.60 0.73 17.70
CA PRO A 441 -23.92 0.23 18.07
C PRO A 441 -24.15 -1.20 17.56
N PRO A 442 -25.00 -2.00 18.25
CA PRO A 442 -25.34 -3.34 17.79
C PRO A 442 -25.87 -3.32 16.35
N GLY A 443 -25.35 -4.19 15.49
CA GLY A 443 -25.76 -4.28 14.08
C GLY A 443 -25.14 -3.22 13.16
N THR A 444 -24.15 -2.44 13.61
CA THR A 444 -23.46 -1.39 12.80
C THR A 444 -21.95 -1.59 12.73
N SER A 445 -21.47 -2.77 13.09
CA SER A 445 -20.04 -3.06 13.25
C SER A 445 -19.22 -2.79 11.98
N ALA A 446 -19.67 -3.29 10.82
CA ALA A 446 -18.96 -3.11 9.56
C ALA A 446 -19.02 -1.66 9.06
N THR A 447 -20.15 -0.97 9.27
CA THR A 447 -20.30 0.45 8.91
C THR A 447 -19.32 1.33 9.71
N VAL A 448 -19.27 1.15 11.04
CA VAL A 448 -18.38 1.94 11.91
C VAL A 448 -16.90 1.63 11.60
N GLN A 449 -16.54 0.36 11.41
CA GLN A 449 -15.19 -0.01 10.99
C GLN A 449 -14.83 0.61 9.64
N GLY A 450 -15.78 0.61 8.68
CA GLY A 450 -15.60 1.24 7.38
C GLY A 450 -15.35 2.74 7.46
N ILE A 451 -16.09 3.46 8.33
CA ILE A 451 -15.90 4.91 8.54
C ILE A 451 -14.52 5.18 9.16
N VAL A 452 -14.16 4.45 10.21
CA VAL A 452 -12.89 4.65 10.92
C VAL A 452 -11.71 4.34 9.99
N ALA A 453 -11.74 3.22 9.28
CA ALA A 453 -10.73 2.87 8.31
C ALA A 453 -10.70 3.83 7.10
N GLY A 454 -11.85 4.38 6.68
CA GLY A 454 -11.92 5.41 5.65
C GLY A 454 -11.27 6.73 6.09
N MET A 455 -11.37 7.09 7.36
CA MET A 455 -10.71 8.29 7.92
C MET A 455 -9.21 8.08 8.10
N ASP A 456 -8.75 6.90 8.48
CA ASP A 456 -7.35 6.51 8.67
C ASP A 456 -6.63 6.34 7.31
N ASP A 457 -6.81 5.21 6.65
CA ASP A 457 -6.10 4.85 5.42
C ASP A 457 -6.76 5.36 4.11
N GLY A 458 -7.91 6.04 4.21
CA GLY A 458 -8.50 6.81 3.12
C GLY A 458 -8.09 8.29 3.20
N PHE A 459 -8.79 9.06 4.04
CA PHE A 459 -8.60 10.51 4.14
C PHE A 459 -7.22 10.89 4.68
N GLY A 460 -6.75 10.17 5.73
CA GLY A 460 -5.42 10.38 6.28
C GLY A 460 -4.31 10.13 5.24
N PHE A 461 -4.40 9.02 4.51
CA PHE A 461 -3.42 8.68 3.47
C PHE A 461 -3.44 9.68 2.31
N ALA A 462 -4.61 10.13 1.88
CA ALA A 462 -4.71 11.14 0.80
C ALA A 462 -4.04 12.46 1.20
N ILE A 463 -4.31 12.97 2.41
CA ILE A 463 -3.71 14.20 2.92
C ILE A 463 -2.21 14.03 3.12
N GLY A 464 -1.79 12.93 3.75
CA GLY A 464 -0.39 12.68 4.10
C GLY A 464 0.50 12.48 2.87
N SER A 465 0.01 11.78 1.85
CA SER A 465 0.73 11.63 0.58
C SER A 465 0.86 12.95 -0.18
N LEU A 466 -0.22 13.76 -0.21
CA LEU A 466 -0.19 15.06 -0.88
C LEU A 466 0.76 16.04 -0.17
N ILE A 467 0.57 16.23 1.13
CA ILE A 467 1.41 17.15 1.93
C ILE A 467 2.86 16.63 1.97
N GLY A 468 3.05 15.32 2.18
CA GLY A 468 4.36 14.69 2.19
C GLY A 468 5.11 14.92 0.87
N GLY A 469 4.45 14.72 -0.28
CA GLY A 469 5.04 14.94 -1.59
C GLY A 469 5.44 16.40 -1.83
N ILE A 470 4.58 17.36 -1.45
CA ILE A 470 4.87 18.81 -1.57
C ILE A 470 6.06 19.17 -0.69
N LEU A 471 6.05 18.78 0.59
CA LEU A 471 7.12 19.10 1.53
C LEU A 471 8.44 18.43 1.12
N TYR A 472 8.39 17.19 0.66
CA TYR A 472 9.57 16.45 0.18
C TYR A 472 10.21 17.15 -1.00
N LYS A 473 9.41 17.61 -1.97
CA LYS A 473 9.89 18.36 -3.14
C LYS A 473 10.50 19.71 -2.76
N LEU A 474 9.91 20.42 -1.78
CA LEU A 474 10.34 21.77 -1.40
C LEU A 474 11.54 21.78 -0.45
N PHE A 475 11.59 20.86 0.51
CA PHE A 475 12.54 20.89 1.62
C PHE A 475 13.45 19.66 1.70
N GLY A 476 13.25 18.65 0.83
CA GLY A 476 13.99 17.38 0.86
C GLY A 476 13.53 16.43 1.96
N GLY A 477 14.02 15.18 1.89
CA GLY A 477 13.57 14.07 2.75
C GLY A 477 13.84 14.28 4.22
N VAL A 478 15.07 14.71 4.59
CA VAL A 478 15.47 14.90 6.00
C VAL A 478 14.59 15.92 6.72
N THR A 479 14.38 17.09 6.09
CA THR A 479 13.56 18.17 6.69
C THR A 479 12.10 17.73 6.80
N THR A 480 11.57 17.05 5.79
CA THR A 480 10.20 16.54 5.80
C THR A 480 9.99 15.50 6.90
N LEU A 481 10.92 14.56 7.09
CA LEU A 481 10.91 13.61 8.20
C LEU A 481 10.86 14.31 9.57
N ARG A 482 11.65 15.37 9.76
CA ARG A 482 11.64 16.18 11.00
C ARG A 482 10.34 16.93 11.22
N LEU A 483 9.71 17.44 10.15
CA LEU A 483 8.41 18.10 10.22
C LEU A 483 7.31 17.09 10.63
N PHE A 484 7.28 15.91 10.03
CA PHE A 484 6.33 14.86 10.41
C PHE A 484 6.61 14.31 11.81
N SER A 485 7.87 14.19 12.22
CA SER A 485 8.26 13.86 13.60
C SER A 485 7.73 14.90 14.60
N SER A 486 7.85 16.18 14.29
CA SER A 486 7.33 17.28 15.11
C SER A 486 5.80 17.26 15.17
N LEU A 487 5.14 17.00 14.05
CA LEU A 487 3.68 16.82 14.01
C LEU A 487 3.25 15.68 14.93
N ALA A 488 3.93 14.55 14.90
CA ALA A 488 3.63 13.41 15.76
C ALA A 488 3.85 13.75 17.25
N ALA A 489 4.91 14.50 17.60
CA ALA A 489 5.18 14.94 18.97
C ALA A 489 4.09 15.87 19.48
N VAL A 490 3.69 16.88 18.69
CA VAL A 490 2.60 17.80 19.04
C VAL A 490 1.29 17.03 19.18
N THR A 491 1.02 16.08 18.31
CA THR A 491 -0.17 15.21 18.36
C THR A 491 -0.18 14.38 19.63
N ALA A 492 0.95 13.77 20.03
CA ALA A 492 1.08 13.00 21.27
C ALA A 492 0.75 13.86 22.50
N LEU A 493 1.34 15.06 22.55
CA LEU A 493 1.10 15.99 23.66
C LEU A 493 -0.35 16.46 23.72
N THR A 494 -0.91 16.87 22.59
CA THR A 494 -2.30 17.34 22.49
C THR A 494 -3.27 16.23 22.88
N TYR A 495 -3.04 14.99 22.39
CA TYR A 495 -3.87 13.86 22.75
C TYR A 495 -3.79 13.50 24.23
N LEU A 496 -2.58 13.54 24.82
CA LEU A 496 -2.39 13.32 26.25
C LEU A 496 -3.16 14.35 27.10
N ILE A 497 -3.06 15.64 26.76
CA ILE A 497 -3.80 16.70 27.45
C ILE A 497 -5.31 16.47 27.34
N LEU A 498 -5.80 16.22 26.12
CA LEU A 498 -7.22 15.93 25.89
C LEU A 498 -7.68 14.68 26.65
N HIS A 499 -6.84 13.66 26.72
CA HIS A 499 -7.15 12.46 27.48
C HIS A 499 -7.26 12.75 28.98
N LEU A 500 -6.31 13.45 29.55
CA LEU A 500 -6.31 13.76 30.99
C LEU A 500 -7.47 14.70 31.40
N VAL A 501 -7.77 15.71 30.58
CA VAL A 501 -8.78 16.74 30.91
C VAL A 501 -10.19 16.28 30.58
N TYR A 502 -10.39 15.56 29.45
CA TYR A 502 -11.72 15.32 28.93
C TYR A 502 -12.04 13.83 28.67
N LEU A 503 -11.17 13.12 27.94
CA LEU A 503 -11.50 11.79 27.43
C LEU A 503 -11.49 10.71 28.53
N LYS A 504 -10.71 10.88 29.59
CA LYS A 504 -10.61 9.93 30.70
C LYS A 504 -11.96 9.61 31.34
N HIS A 505 -12.87 10.58 31.37
CA HIS A 505 -14.19 10.44 31.97
C HIS A 505 -15.30 10.10 30.96
N THR A 506 -15.00 10.19 29.66
CA THR A 506 -16.00 10.03 28.58
C THR A 506 -15.72 8.83 27.67
N MET A 507 -14.49 8.32 27.65
CA MET A 507 -14.14 7.15 26.87
C MET A 507 -14.57 5.84 27.55
N PRO A 508 -15.03 4.83 26.78
CA PRO A 508 -15.36 3.53 27.33
C PRO A 508 -14.12 2.88 27.96
N ASP A 509 -14.24 2.45 29.22
CA ASP A 509 -13.14 1.74 29.91
C ASP A 509 -12.93 0.34 29.31
N THR A 510 -11.66 -0.07 29.16
CA THR A 510 -11.28 -1.41 28.68
C THR A 510 -11.70 -2.54 29.63
N LYS A 511 -12.02 -2.20 30.88
CA LYS A 511 -12.41 -3.17 31.92
C LYS A 511 -13.92 -3.33 32.10
N SER A 512 -14.73 -2.38 31.61
CA SER A 512 -16.18 -2.43 31.76
C SER A 512 -16.80 -3.28 30.64
N THR A 513 -17.55 -4.29 30.99
CA THR A 513 -18.60 -4.91 30.17
C THR A 513 -19.78 -3.93 30.13
N VAL A 514 -19.67 -2.86 29.35
CA VAL A 514 -20.77 -1.89 29.25
C VAL A 514 -21.69 -2.37 28.15
N GLU A 515 -22.92 -2.71 28.48
CA GLU A 515 -24.03 -2.68 27.54
C GLU A 515 -24.04 -1.33 26.84
N TRP A 516 -24.10 -1.33 25.50
CA TRP A 516 -24.21 -0.11 24.73
C TRP A 516 -25.45 0.67 25.19
N LYS A 517 -25.24 1.82 25.81
CA LYS A 517 -26.29 2.79 26.10
C LYS A 517 -26.21 3.90 25.09
N SER A 518 -27.33 4.31 24.54
CA SER A 518 -27.36 5.46 23.63
C SER A 518 -26.73 6.67 24.32
N PRO A 519 -26.11 7.60 23.59
CA PRO A 519 -25.53 8.81 24.19
C PRO A 519 -26.55 9.65 24.98
N GLN A 520 -27.84 9.47 24.72
CA GLN A 520 -28.94 10.06 25.48
C GLN A 520 -29.16 9.37 26.83
N GLU A 521 -29.21 8.03 26.84
CA GLU A 521 -29.37 7.26 28.09
C GLU A 521 -28.17 7.37 29.03
N ALA A 522 -26.98 7.57 28.50
CA ALA A 522 -25.77 7.82 29.28
C ALA A 522 -25.80 9.20 29.96
N LYS A 523 -26.43 10.24 29.34
CA LYS A 523 -26.66 11.55 29.95
C LYS A 523 -27.71 11.47 31.05
N ASP A 524 -28.80 10.75 30.83
CA ASP A 524 -29.88 10.61 31.80
C ASP A 524 -29.44 9.84 33.05
N THR A 525 -28.53 8.85 32.89
CA THR A 525 -27.94 8.12 34.03
C THR A 525 -26.97 8.98 34.85
N CYS A 526 -26.27 9.95 34.23
CA CYS A 526 -25.42 10.89 34.97
C CYS A 526 -26.20 11.94 35.73
N VAL A 527 -27.40 12.34 35.26
CA VAL A 527 -28.28 13.31 35.93
C VAL A 527 -28.94 12.68 37.16
N VAL A 528 -29.27 11.39 37.13
CA VAL A 528 -29.88 10.67 38.26
C VAL A 528 -28.86 10.31 39.36
N ALA A 529 -27.56 10.21 39.05
CA ALA A 529 -26.49 9.95 40.02
C ALA A 529 -25.98 11.23 40.74
N GLY A 530 -26.43 12.41 40.33
CA GLY A 530 -26.06 13.72 40.88
C GLY A 530 -27.15 14.39 41.73
N THR A 531 -28.29 13.73 42.00
CA THR A 531 -29.28 14.08 42.99
C THR A 531 -29.21 13.10 44.14
#